data_603e34ef04f0581691a697ea79144584
#
_entry.id   603e34ef04f0581691a697ea79144584
#
_cell.length_a   1.000
_cell.length_b   1.000
_cell.length_c   1.000
_cell.angle_alpha   90.00
_cell.angle_beta   90.00
_cell.angle_gamma   90.00
#
_symmetry.space_group_name_H-M   'P 1'
#
loop_
_entity.id
_entity.type
_entity.pdbx_description
1 polymer ?
#
loop_
_entity_poly.entity_id
_entity_poly.type
_entity_poly.pdbx_seq_one_letter_code
_entity_poly.pdbx_strand_id
1 'polypeptide(L)'
;MKRSMTVIVVAIAVLAGGGAWYVQSKLPTRQGQVALATLQGPVTVRYDERGVPHIRAGNQADMYRALGYVQAQDRLFQMEIMRRLARGELAEVLGPKLVDTDKLFRSLRIRERAASYLTELDPQSPAFLALQAYLDGINQYQANNPRPVEFDLLRITPRPFTAEDTISVAGYMAYSFAAAFRTEPLLTYIRDQLGSEYLKIFDLDWQPQGVLAPALAASDWKTLGALAQLSDQALSQAGLPQFE
;
A
#
# COMPACT_ATOMS: atom_id res chain seq x y z
N MET A 1 46.19 20.79 19.11
CA MET A 1 45.44 20.77 17.85
C MET A 1 45.53 19.43 17.10
N LYS A 2 46.70 18.88 16.73
CA LYS A 2 46.80 17.61 15.98
C LYS A 2 46.15 16.41 16.69
N ARG A 3 46.39 16.22 17.98
CA ARG A 3 45.78 15.10 18.77
C ARG A 3 44.25 15.20 18.85
N SER A 4 43.68 16.39 19.02
CA SER A 4 42.23 16.58 19.05
C SER A 4 41.56 16.30 17.71
N MET A 5 42.23 16.69 16.60
CA MET A 5 41.75 16.39 15.25
C MET A 5 41.78 14.89 14.93
N THR A 6 42.84 14.17 15.38
CA THR A 6 42.92 12.71 15.25
C THR A 6 41.75 12.02 15.99
N VAL A 7 41.46 12.42 17.22
CA VAL A 7 40.35 11.88 18.02
C VAL A 7 39.00 12.10 17.33
N ILE A 8 38.77 13.28 16.78
CA ILE A 8 37.53 13.60 16.04
C ILE A 8 37.40 12.71 14.79
N VAL A 9 38.47 12.58 14.01
CA VAL A 9 38.46 11.73 12.80
C VAL A 9 38.18 10.27 13.15
N VAL A 10 38.82 9.74 14.20
CA VAL A 10 38.55 8.37 14.66
C VAL A 10 37.12 8.22 15.13
N ALA A 11 36.57 9.16 15.90
CA ALA A 11 35.19 9.13 16.34
C ALA A 11 34.20 9.11 15.17
N ILE A 12 34.43 9.96 14.15
CA ILE A 12 33.60 9.99 12.94
C ILE A 12 33.70 8.65 12.18
N ALA A 13 34.89 8.08 12.04
CA ALA A 13 35.07 6.80 11.37
C ALA A 13 34.36 5.65 12.10
N VAL A 14 34.41 5.63 13.43
CA VAL A 14 33.68 4.64 14.26
C VAL A 14 32.17 4.81 14.13
N LEU A 15 31.66 6.04 14.17
CA LEU A 15 30.23 6.31 13.99
C LEU A 15 29.75 5.94 12.60
N ALA A 16 30.51 6.30 11.57
CA ALA A 16 30.18 5.94 10.18
C ALA A 16 30.23 4.42 9.95
N GLY A 17 31.27 3.74 10.47
CA GLY A 17 31.39 2.28 10.39
C GLY A 17 30.29 1.55 11.15
N GLY A 18 29.99 2.02 12.36
CA GLY A 18 28.88 1.49 13.17
C GLY A 18 27.52 1.70 12.51
N GLY A 19 27.29 2.87 11.95
CA GLY A 19 26.07 3.18 11.19
C GLY A 19 25.91 2.31 9.94
N ALA A 20 26.99 2.17 9.17
CA ALA A 20 26.99 1.30 7.98
C ALA A 20 26.72 -0.16 8.35
N TRP A 21 27.40 -0.67 9.38
CA TRP A 21 27.14 -2.03 9.88
C TRP A 21 25.70 -2.22 10.35
N TYR A 22 25.16 -1.24 11.08
CA TYR A 22 23.75 -1.28 11.53
C TYR A 22 22.79 -1.38 10.35
N VAL A 23 22.92 -0.51 9.33
CA VAL A 23 22.08 -0.56 8.14
C VAL A 23 22.27 -1.89 7.40
N GLN A 24 23.50 -2.35 7.24
CA GLN A 24 23.80 -3.63 6.58
C GLN A 24 23.15 -4.82 7.32
N SER A 25 23.10 -4.80 8.65
CA SER A 25 22.46 -5.85 9.46
C SER A 25 20.94 -5.92 9.31
N LYS A 26 20.32 -4.86 8.76
CA LYS A 26 18.88 -4.79 8.49
C LYS A 26 18.50 -5.23 7.07
N LEU A 27 19.48 -5.40 6.18
CA LEU A 27 19.18 -5.82 4.82
C LEU A 27 18.75 -7.29 4.77
N PRO A 28 17.72 -7.61 3.96
CA PRO A 28 17.22 -8.97 3.84
C PRO A 28 18.24 -9.89 3.15
N THR A 29 18.32 -11.13 3.62
CA THR A 29 19.14 -12.17 2.99
C THR A 29 18.32 -12.87 1.90
N ARG A 30 18.74 -12.75 0.63
CA ARG A 30 18.05 -13.34 -0.53
C ARG A 30 18.67 -14.64 -1.01
N GLN A 31 19.60 -15.21 -0.26
CA GLN A 31 20.32 -16.44 -0.61
C GLN A 31 20.28 -17.44 0.55
N GLY A 32 20.33 -18.73 0.22
CA GLY A 32 20.34 -19.78 1.21
C GLY A 32 19.03 -20.54 1.30
N GLN A 33 18.85 -21.26 2.38
CA GLN A 33 17.64 -22.04 2.69
C GLN A 33 16.96 -21.44 3.91
N VAL A 34 15.66 -21.29 3.81
CA VAL A 34 14.81 -20.79 4.89
C VAL A 34 13.76 -21.86 5.22
N ALA A 35 13.68 -22.22 6.50
CA ALA A 35 12.62 -23.08 6.98
C ALA A 35 11.38 -22.22 7.31
N LEU A 36 10.29 -22.44 6.59
CA LEU A 36 8.98 -21.90 6.91
C LEU A 36 8.12 -22.98 7.53
N ALA A 37 7.49 -22.68 8.65
CA ALA A 37 6.51 -23.57 9.24
C ALA A 37 5.34 -23.79 8.27
N THR A 38 4.66 -24.92 8.40
CA THR A 38 3.45 -25.25 7.63
C THR A 38 3.63 -25.41 6.11
N LEU A 39 4.85 -25.39 5.56
CA LEU A 39 5.09 -25.82 4.18
C LEU A 39 4.80 -27.31 4.04
N GLN A 40 4.08 -27.67 2.98
CA GLN A 40 3.78 -29.06 2.63
C GLN A 40 4.85 -29.69 1.74
N GLY A 41 5.64 -28.86 1.07
CA GLY A 41 6.72 -29.28 0.19
C GLY A 41 7.77 -28.20 -0.07
N PRO A 42 8.83 -28.54 -0.79
CA PRO A 42 9.87 -27.56 -1.09
C PRO A 42 9.38 -26.47 -2.04
N VAL A 43 9.76 -25.22 -1.73
CA VAL A 43 9.52 -24.05 -2.58
C VAL A 43 10.83 -23.48 -3.04
N THR A 44 10.94 -23.13 -4.31
CA THR A 44 12.11 -22.47 -4.87
C THR A 44 11.76 -21.03 -5.24
N VAL A 45 12.56 -20.09 -4.76
CA VAL A 45 12.48 -18.67 -5.13
C VAL A 45 13.76 -18.28 -5.87
N ARG A 46 13.63 -17.77 -7.08
CA ARG A 46 14.74 -17.25 -7.87
C ARG A 46 14.49 -15.80 -8.21
N TYR A 47 15.50 -14.95 -8.03
CA TYR A 47 15.42 -13.55 -8.42
C TYR A 47 16.07 -13.37 -9.79
N ASP A 48 15.40 -12.63 -10.67
CA ASP A 48 16.00 -12.22 -11.94
C ASP A 48 16.96 -11.01 -11.76
N GLU A 49 17.51 -10.53 -12.85
CA GLU A 49 18.44 -9.40 -12.89
C GLU A 49 17.80 -8.07 -12.44
N ARG A 50 16.46 -7.97 -12.45
CA ARG A 50 15.70 -6.83 -11.98
C ARG A 50 15.26 -6.98 -10.52
N GLY A 51 15.61 -8.10 -9.89
CA GLY A 51 15.22 -8.43 -8.53
C GLY A 51 13.78 -8.90 -8.39
N VAL A 52 13.11 -9.31 -9.47
CA VAL A 52 11.77 -9.87 -9.44
C VAL A 52 11.82 -11.32 -8.98
N PRO A 53 11.08 -11.72 -7.94
CA PRO A 53 11.07 -13.08 -7.44
C PRO A 53 10.19 -13.99 -8.30
N HIS A 54 10.74 -15.10 -8.75
CA HIS A 54 10.04 -16.18 -9.43
C HIS A 54 9.85 -17.35 -8.46
N ILE A 55 8.61 -17.63 -8.08
CA ILE A 55 8.25 -18.63 -7.07
C ILE A 55 7.75 -19.91 -7.77
N ARG A 56 8.31 -21.06 -7.39
CA ARG A 56 7.85 -22.38 -7.78
C ARG A 56 7.50 -23.20 -6.54
N ALA A 57 6.28 -23.67 -6.46
CA ALA A 57 5.76 -24.52 -5.38
C ALA A 57 4.95 -25.66 -5.96
N GLY A 58 4.82 -26.75 -5.20
CA GLY A 58 4.02 -27.91 -5.58
C GLY A 58 2.52 -27.76 -5.37
N ASN A 59 2.10 -26.74 -4.58
CA ASN A 59 0.70 -26.46 -4.28
C ASN A 59 0.48 -24.95 -4.08
N GLN A 60 -0.79 -24.55 -4.11
CA GLN A 60 -1.19 -23.15 -4.03
C GLN A 60 -0.91 -22.52 -2.66
N ALA A 61 -1.13 -23.27 -1.57
CA ALA A 61 -0.90 -22.74 -0.22
C ALA A 61 0.58 -22.39 0.00
N ASP A 62 1.49 -23.27 -0.40
CA ASP A 62 2.94 -23.03 -0.30
C ASP A 62 3.38 -21.89 -1.20
N MET A 63 2.79 -21.75 -2.40
CA MET A 63 3.05 -20.62 -3.28
C MET A 63 2.67 -19.30 -2.62
N TYR A 64 1.47 -19.17 -2.05
CA TYR A 64 1.03 -17.95 -1.39
C TYR A 64 1.82 -17.66 -0.10
N ARG A 65 2.19 -18.69 0.66
CA ARG A 65 3.05 -18.53 1.83
C ARG A 65 4.42 -17.96 1.46
N ALA A 66 5.04 -18.54 0.44
CA ALA A 66 6.31 -18.02 -0.08
C ALA A 66 6.18 -16.61 -0.63
N LEU A 67 5.08 -16.30 -1.33
CA LEU A 67 4.80 -14.96 -1.82
C LEU A 67 4.72 -13.94 -0.67
N GLY A 68 3.97 -14.27 0.38
CA GLY A 68 3.86 -13.41 1.56
C GLY A 68 5.22 -13.18 2.24
N TYR A 69 6.01 -14.23 2.39
CA TYR A 69 7.36 -14.13 2.95
C TYR A 69 8.27 -13.22 2.14
N VAL A 70 8.33 -13.44 0.83
CA VAL A 70 9.18 -12.65 -0.09
C VAL A 70 8.73 -11.20 -0.18
N GLN A 71 7.42 -10.95 -0.20
CA GLN A 71 6.89 -9.59 -0.22
C GLN A 71 7.21 -8.84 1.10
N ALA A 72 7.08 -9.51 2.23
CA ALA A 72 7.48 -8.93 3.51
C ALA A 72 8.99 -8.68 3.57
N GLN A 73 9.79 -9.59 3.02
CA GLN A 73 11.24 -9.43 2.92
C GLN A 73 11.65 -8.14 2.18
N ASP A 74 10.93 -7.80 1.12
CA ASP A 74 11.27 -6.65 0.28
C ASP A 74 10.52 -5.37 0.66
N ARG A 75 9.31 -5.47 1.26
CA ARG A 75 8.36 -4.36 1.34
C ARG A 75 7.68 -4.18 2.70
N LEU A 76 8.20 -4.78 3.79
CA LEU A 76 7.51 -4.80 5.08
C LEU A 76 7.13 -3.40 5.57
N PHE A 77 8.01 -2.42 5.44
CA PHE A 77 7.71 -1.03 5.84
C PHE A 77 6.59 -0.42 5.00
N GLN A 78 6.63 -0.60 3.67
CA GLN A 78 5.57 -0.11 2.78
C GLN A 78 4.22 -0.76 3.10
N MET A 79 4.22 -2.08 3.39
CA MET A 79 3.01 -2.80 3.80
C MET A 79 2.47 -2.25 5.13
N GLU A 80 3.33 -1.93 6.08
CA GLU A 80 2.94 -1.29 7.35
C GLU A 80 2.29 0.08 7.13
N ILE A 81 2.89 0.92 6.31
CA ILE A 81 2.36 2.26 6.00
C ILE A 81 1.02 2.16 5.27
N MET A 82 0.89 1.24 4.27
CA MET A 82 -0.36 1.04 3.54
C MET A 82 -1.50 0.54 4.43
N ARG A 83 -1.21 -0.39 5.33
CA ARG A 83 -2.17 -0.85 6.33
C ARG A 83 -2.64 0.28 7.25
N ARG A 84 -1.71 1.13 7.74
CA ARG A 84 -2.03 2.28 8.58
C ARG A 84 -2.85 3.33 7.84
N LEU A 85 -2.50 3.59 6.57
CA LEU A 85 -3.27 4.49 5.72
C LEU A 85 -4.72 4.01 5.59
N ALA A 86 -4.92 2.75 5.18
CA ALA A 86 -6.25 2.19 4.99
C ALA A 86 -7.11 2.18 6.27
N ARG A 87 -6.46 2.16 7.45
CA ARG A 87 -7.12 2.13 8.76
C ARG A 87 -7.25 3.51 9.42
N GLY A 88 -6.67 4.56 8.80
CA GLY A 88 -6.60 5.90 9.40
C GLY A 88 -5.75 5.93 10.67
N GLU A 89 -4.54 5.39 10.63
CA GLU A 89 -3.58 5.25 11.73
C GLU A 89 -2.19 5.81 11.38
N LEU A 90 -2.07 6.64 10.33
CA LEU A 90 -0.77 7.18 9.88
C LEU A 90 -0.20 8.21 10.85
N ALA A 91 -1.05 9.05 11.45
CA ALA A 91 -0.63 10.12 12.34
C ALA A 91 0.08 9.58 13.60
N GLU A 92 -0.21 8.34 14.00
CA GLU A 92 0.45 7.68 15.13
C GLU A 92 1.97 7.56 14.95
N VAL A 93 2.44 7.40 13.71
CA VAL A 93 3.85 7.15 13.39
C VAL A 93 4.50 8.27 12.58
N LEU A 94 3.74 9.00 11.76
CA LEU A 94 4.26 10.06 10.90
C LEU A 94 3.92 11.47 11.39
N GLY A 95 3.14 11.57 12.47
CA GLY A 95 2.90 12.82 13.18
C GLY A 95 1.60 13.54 12.82
N PRO A 96 1.32 14.65 13.52
CA PRO A 96 0.00 15.29 13.56
C PRO A 96 -0.48 15.87 12.23
N LYS A 97 0.41 16.12 11.27
CA LYS A 97 0.03 16.60 9.93
C LYS A 97 -0.86 15.64 9.15
N LEU A 98 -0.90 14.36 9.55
CA LEU A 98 -1.70 13.32 8.89
C LEU A 98 -3.01 13.01 9.63
N VAL A 99 -3.36 13.77 10.65
CA VAL A 99 -4.62 13.57 11.40
C VAL A 99 -5.85 13.71 10.51
N ASP A 100 -5.85 14.67 9.59
CA ASP A 100 -7.00 14.86 8.70
C ASP A 100 -7.10 13.73 7.66
N THR A 101 -5.97 13.20 7.18
CA THR A 101 -5.93 11.98 6.37
C THR A 101 -6.54 10.80 7.16
N ASP A 102 -6.14 10.62 8.41
CA ASP A 102 -6.67 9.54 9.25
C ASP A 102 -8.18 9.70 9.49
N LYS A 103 -8.66 10.92 9.75
CA LYS A 103 -10.10 11.21 9.88
C LYS A 103 -10.86 10.83 8.61
N LEU A 104 -10.33 11.18 7.42
CA LEU A 104 -10.95 10.81 6.16
C LEU A 104 -11.12 9.30 6.05
N PHE A 105 -10.04 8.51 6.21
CA PHE A 105 -10.11 7.07 6.05
C PHE A 105 -10.97 6.39 7.12
N ARG A 106 -11.01 6.92 8.34
CA ARG A 106 -11.97 6.48 9.38
C ARG A 106 -13.41 6.81 9.01
N SER A 107 -13.67 7.97 8.42
CA SER A 107 -15.02 8.35 7.97
C SER A 107 -15.56 7.48 6.83
N LEU A 108 -14.67 6.99 5.96
CA LEU A 108 -15.01 6.02 4.91
C LEU A 108 -15.37 4.64 5.46
N ARG A 109 -15.07 4.37 6.72
CA ARG A 109 -15.38 3.12 7.43
C ARG A 109 -14.86 1.87 6.71
N ILE A 110 -13.69 1.99 6.07
CA ILE A 110 -13.07 0.89 5.30
C ILE A 110 -12.79 -0.30 6.23
N ARG A 111 -12.28 -0.02 7.42
CA ARG A 111 -11.96 -1.05 8.41
C ARG A 111 -13.18 -1.83 8.85
N GLU A 112 -14.26 -1.14 9.20
CA GLU A 112 -15.50 -1.76 9.66
C GLU A 112 -16.14 -2.60 8.54
N ARG A 113 -16.07 -2.10 7.30
CA ARG A 113 -16.52 -2.88 6.13
C ARG A 113 -15.65 -4.11 5.91
N ALA A 114 -14.33 -4.01 6.06
CA ALA A 114 -13.43 -5.15 5.96
C ALA A 114 -13.75 -6.21 7.03
N ALA A 115 -13.97 -5.79 8.27
CA ALA A 115 -14.36 -6.67 9.36
C ALA A 115 -15.72 -7.36 9.08
N SER A 116 -16.73 -6.61 8.62
CA SER A 116 -18.04 -7.17 8.24
C SER A 116 -17.92 -8.18 7.10
N TYR A 117 -17.16 -7.84 6.05
CA TYR A 117 -16.95 -8.74 4.91
C TYR A 117 -16.33 -10.07 5.33
N LEU A 118 -15.39 -10.05 6.29
CA LEU A 118 -14.77 -11.26 6.81
C LEU A 118 -15.77 -12.19 7.52
N THR A 119 -16.84 -11.68 8.11
CA THR A 119 -17.88 -12.52 8.75
C THR A 119 -18.75 -13.26 7.74
N GLU A 120 -18.78 -12.78 6.50
CA GLU A 120 -19.58 -13.36 5.41
C GLU A 120 -18.77 -14.36 4.54
N LEU A 121 -17.44 -14.34 4.67
CA LEU A 121 -16.57 -15.22 3.91
C LEU A 121 -16.63 -16.66 4.44
N ASP A 122 -16.71 -17.61 3.51
CA ASP A 122 -16.50 -19.01 3.84
C ASP A 122 -15.03 -19.25 4.22
N PRO A 123 -14.74 -19.68 5.47
CA PRO A 123 -13.37 -19.95 5.93
C PRO A 123 -12.67 -21.08 5.16
N GLN A 124 -13.42 -21.90 4.44
CA GLN A 124 -12.90 -23.01 3.62
C GLN A 124 -12.80 -22.64 2.13
N SER A 125 -13.18 -21.41 1.76
CA SER A 125 -13.04 -20.99 0.38
C SER A 125 -11.57 -20.97 -0.06
N PRO A 126 -11.25 -21.36 -1.30
CA PRO A 126 -9.87 -21.36 -1.80
C PRO A 126 -9.22 -19.98 -1.69
N ALA A 127 -9.99 -18.89 -1.87
CA ALA A 127 -9.52 -17.53 -1.75
C ALA A 127 -9.11 -17.18 -0.32
N PHE A 128 -9.92 -17.58 0.67
CA PHE A 128 -9.60 -17.30 2.08
C PHE A 128 -8.41 -18.15 2.57
N LEU A 129 -8.33 -19.41 2.17
CA LEU A 129 -7.18 -20.26 2.48
C LEU A 129 -5.88 -19.73 1.85
N ALA A 130 -5.94 -19.19 0.63
CA ALA A 130 -4.81 -18.54 -0.02
C ALA A 130 -4.38 -17.27 0.74
N LEU A 131 -5.36 -16.45 1.17
CA LEU A 131 -5.09 -15.26 1.98
C LEU A 131 -4.43 -15.63 3.31
N GLN A 132 -4.91 -16.65 4.00
CA GLN A 132 -4.31 -17.11 5.24
C GLN A 132 -2.87 -17.61 5.05
N ALA A 133 -2.61 -18.38 4.00
CA ALA A 133 -1.27 -18.83 3.68
C ALA A 133 -0.31 -17.65 3.37
N TYR A 134 -0.79 -16.66 2.65
CA TYR A 134 -0.05 -15.42 2.37
C TYR A 134 0.29 -14.65 3.65
N LEU A 135 -0.69 -14.46 4.53
CA LEU A 135 -0.50 -13.80 5.82
C LEU A 135 0.46 -14.55 6.74
N ASP A 136 0.38 -15.87 6.73
CA ASP A 136 1.30 -16.73 7.46
C ASP A 136 2.75 -16.49 7.01
N GLY A 137 2.99 -16.43 5.69
CA GLY A 137 4.30 -16.10 5.15
C GLY A 137 4.82 -14.73 5.60
N ILE A 138 4.00 -13.69 5.56
CA ILE A 138 4.34 -12.34 6.04
C ILE A 138 4.74 -12.39 7.52
N ASN A 139 3.90 -13.00 8.34
CA ASN A 139 4.06 -13.02 9.78
C ASN A 139 5.28 -13.86 10.20
N GLN A 140 5.58 -14.95 9.49
CA GLN A 140 6.81 -15.72 9.71
C GLN A 140 8.05 -14.91 9.36
N TYR A 141 8.03 -14.12 8.25
CA TYR A 141 9.13 -13.20 7.96
C TYR A 141 9.32 -12.19 9.10
N GLN A 142 8.25 -11.50 9.49
CA GLN A 142 8.28 -10.46 10.52
C GLN A 142 8.76 -10.98 11.88
N ALA A 143 8.43 -12.21 12.24
CA ALA A 143 8.80 -12.83 13.50
C ALA A 143 10.27 -13.27 13.56
N ASN A 144 10.84 -13.70 12.43
CA ASN A 144 12.12 -14.41 12.39
C ASN A 144 13.26 -13.61 11.76
N ASN A 145 13.00 -12.39 11.27
CA ASN A 145 14.00 -11.57 10.59
C ASN A 145 14.13 -10.17 11.22
N PRO A 146 15.28 -9.51 11.03
CA PRO A 146 15.43 -8.13 11.45
C PRO A 146 14.38 -7.24 10.78
N ARG A 147 13.75 -6.38 11.59
CA ARG A 147 12.82 -5.38 11.06
C ARG A 147 13.56 -4.31 10.26
N PRO A 148 12.93 -3.70 9.24
CA PRO A 148 13.50 -2.59 8.49
C PRO A 148 13.91 -1.43 9.39
N VAL A 149 14.93 -0.67 8.97
CA VAL A 149 15.48 0.46 9.75
C VAL A 149 14.43 1.53 10.06
N GLU A 150 13.46 1.70 9.19
CA GLU A 150 12.36 2.66 9.33
C GLU A 150 11.51 2.37 10.58
N PHE A 151 11.35 1.11 10.95
CA PHE A 151 10.63 0.73 12.17
C PHE A 151 11.34 1.24 13.43
N ASP A 152 12.67 1.21 13.43
CA ASP A 152 13.47 1.72 14.55
C ASP A 152 13.44 3.24 14.58
N LEU A 153 13.59 3.90 13.42
CA LEU A 153 13.58 5.36 13.30
C LEU A 153 12.23 5.98 13.70
N LEU A 154 11.14 5.36 13.28
CA LEU A 154 9.78 5.84 13.55
C LEU A 154 9.19 5.22 14.84
N ARG A 155 9.96 4.38 15.56
CA ARG A 155 9.53 3.68 16.77
C ARG A 155 8.25 2.86 16.56
N ILE A 156 8.12 2.24 15.38
CA ILE A 156 6.99 1.39 15.05
C ILE A 156 7.13 0.06 15.79
N THR A 157 6.14 -0.30 16.58
CA THR A 157 6.03 -1.64 17.15
C THR A 157 5.38 -2.56 16.12
N PRO A 158 6.08 -3.62 15.66
CA PRO A 158 5.51 -4.58 14.73
C PRO A 158 4.28 -5.25 15.35
N ARG A 159 3.24 -5.42 14.53
CA ARG A 159 2.06 -6.24 14.89
C ARG A 159 1.78 -7.21 13.73
N PRO A 160 1.26 -8.40 13.99
CA PRO A 160 0.93 -9.35 12.93
C PRO A 160 -0.01 -8.75 11.90
N PHE A 161 0.17 -9.13 10.63
CA PHE A 161 -0.76 -8.80 9.57
C PHE A 161 -1.97 -9.73 9.63
N THR A 162 -3.15 -9.18 9.45
CA THR A 162 -4.43 -9.89 9.52
C THR A 162 -5.18 -9.82 8.18
N ALA A 163 -6.19 -10.68 8.03
CA ALA A 163 -7.09 -10.63 6.88
C ALA A 163 -7.82 -9.27 6.80
N GLU A 164 -8.20 -8.70 7.95
CA GLU A 164 -8.80 -7.35 8.02
C GLU A 164 -7.87 -6.29 7.44
N ASP A 165 -6.56 -6.36 7.73
CA ASP A 165 -5.58 -5.42 7.18
C ASP A 165 -5.53 -5.50 5.64
N THR A 166 -5.45 -6.72 5.09
CA THR A 166 -5.38 -6.93 3.63
C THR A 166 -6.64 -6.46 2.92
N ILE A 167 -7.82 -6.77 3.47
CA ILE A 167 -9.10 -6.32 2.90
C ILE A 167 -9.26 -4.81 3.04
N SER A 168 -8.78 -4.21 4.14
CA SER A 168 -8.75 -2.75 4.29
C SER A 168 -7.86 -2.08 3.23
N VAL A 169 -6.69 -2.65 2.92
CA VAL A 169 -5.84 -2.15 1.83
C VAL A 169 -6.54 -2.26 0.47
N ALA A 170 -7.26 -3.37 0.20
CA ALA A 170 -8.07 -3.49 -1.01
C ALA A 170 -9.19 -2.43 -1.06
N GLY A 171 -9.83 -2.12 0.07
CA GLY A 171 -10.80 -1.03 0.19
C GLY A 171 -10.19 0.34 -0.09
N TYR A 172 -8.99 0.61 0.41
CA TYR A 172 -8.23 1.81 0.07
C TYR A 172 -7.93 1.89 -1.43
N MET A 173 -7.49 0.80 -2.05
CA MET A 173 -7.24 0.76 -3.50
C MET A 173 -8.52 1.08 -4.29
N ALA A 174 -9.65 0.49 -3.92
CA ALA A 174 -10.94 0.78 -4.55
C ALA A 174 -11.29 2.28 -4.44
N TYR A 175 -11.09 2.88 -3.27
CA TYR A 175 -11.27 4.32 -3.07
C TYR A 175 -10.31 5.14 -3.97
N SER A 176 -9.04 4.74 -4.06
CA SER A 176 -8.03 5.44 -4.88
C SER A 176 -8.39 5.46 -6.36
N PHE A 177 -8.89 4.34 -6.88
CA PHE A 177 -9.37 4.27 -8.27
C PHE A 177 -10.65 5.09 -8.46
N ALA A 178 -11.55 5.10 -7.47
CA ALA A 178 -12.76 5.90 -7.52
C ALA A 178 -12.49 7.42 -7.44
N ALA A 179 -11.30 7.85 -7.00
CA ALA A 179 -10.94 9.27 -6.94
C ALA A 179 -10.97 9.95 -8.32
N ALA A 180 -10.84 9.20 -9.42
CA ALA A 180 -11.03 9.71 -10.78
C ALA A 180 -12.42 10.33 -10.99
N PHE A 181 -13.46 9.89 -10.29
CA PHE A 181 -14.80 10.50 -10.32
C PHE A 181 -14.80 11.97 -9.86
N ARG A 182 -13.76 12.45 -9.21
CA ARG A 182 -13.64 13.86 -8.79
C ARG A 182 -13.10 14.75 -9.91
N THR A 183 -12.18 14.24 -10.72
CA THR A 183 -11.52 14.97 -11.80
C THR A 183 -12.26 14.86 -13.13
N GLU A 184 -12.78 13.70 -13.46
CA GLU A 184 -13.49 13.44 -14.70
C GLU A 184 -14.69 14.38 -14.95
N PRO A 185 -15.57 14.66 -13.99
CA PRO A 185 -16.67 15.59 -14.20
C PRO A 185 -16.21 17.02 -14.48
N LEU A 186 -15.15 17.48 -13.83
CA LEU A 186 -14.57 18.79 -14.07
C LEU A 186 -13.98 18.88 -15.48
N LEU A 187 -13.23 17.88 -15.90
CA LEU A 187 -12.66 17.81 -17.25
C LEU A 187 -13.76 17.73 -18.32
N THR A 188 -14.82 16.98 -18.05
CA THR A 188 -16.00 16.92 -18.92
C THR A 188 -16.68 18.28 -19.02
N TYR A 189 -16.86 18.98 -17.91
CA TYR A 189 -17.42 20.34 -17.89
C TYR A 189 -16.55 21.32 -18.71
N ILE A 190 -15.24 21.28 -18.50
CA ILE A 190 -14.27 22.10 -19.27
C ILE A 190 -14.41 21.83 -20.77
N ARG A 191 -14.42 20.57 -21.17
CA ARG A 191 -14.61 20.17 -22.58
C ARG A 191 -15.92 20.72 -23.15
N ASP A 192 -17.04 20.55 -22.41
CA ASP A 192 -18.38 20.87 -22.90
C ASP A 192 -18.66 22.38 -22.92
N GLN A 193 -18.05 23.15 -22.01
CA GLN A 193 -18.28 24.60 -21.91
C GLN A 193 -17.23 25.42 -22.64
N LEU A 194 -15.97 24.97 -22.64
CA LEU A 194 -14.85 25.75 -23.19
C LEU A 194 -14.28 25.12 -24.49
N GLY A 195 -14.56 23.85 -24.75
CA GLY A 195 -14.06 23.11 -25.88
C GLY A 195 -12.92 22.15 -25.55
N SER A 196 -12.77 21.11 -26.36
CA SER A 196 -11.77 20.04 -26.15
C SER A 196 -10.32 20.53 -26.16
N GLU A 197 -10.06 21.66 -26.82
CA GLU A 197 -8.72 22.28 -26.88
C GLU A 197 -8.20 22.70 -25.49
N TYR A 198 -9.11 23.07 -24.59
CA TYR A 198 -8.73 23.42 -23.21
C TYR A 198 -8.23 22.24 -22.37
N LEU A 199 -8.55 21.00 -22.77
CA LEU A 199 -8.02 19.81 -22.09
C LEU A 199 -6.51 19.66 -22.26
N LYS A 200 -5.95 20.23 -23.33
CA LYS A 200 -4.50 20.23 -23.58
C LYS A 200 -3.70 20.99 -22.51
N ILE A 201 -4.31 21.92 -21.76
CA ILE A 201 -3.69 22.58 -20.63
C ILE A 201 -3.31 21.58 -19.54
N PHE A 202 -4.04 20.47 -19.44
CA PHE A 202 -3.82 19.39 -18.48
C PHE A 202 -3.05 18.21 -19.10
N ASP A 203 -2.44 18.40 -20.28
CA ASP A 203 -1.76 17.35 -21.06
C ASP A 203 -2.68 16.15 -21.38
N LEU A 204 -3.96 16.46 -21.65
CA LEU A 204 -5.00 15.49 -21.97
C LEU A 204 -5.52 15.70 -23.40
N ASP A 205 -5.56 14.59 -24.13
CA ASP A 205 -6.22 14.53 -25.44
C ASP A 205 -7.60 13.89 -25.31
N TRP A 206 -8.62 14.60 -25.82
CA TRP A 206 -9.95 14.02 -25.90
C TRP A 206 -10.02 12.96 -27.00
N GLN A 207 -10.26 11.71 -26.61
CA GLN A 207 -10.41 10.56 -27.51
C GLN A 207 -11.88 10.09 -27.54
N PRO A 208 -12.73 10.63 -28.42
CA PRO A 208 -14.14 10.27 -28.46
C PRO A 208 -14.41 8.81 -28.83
N GLN A 209 -13.41 8.15 -29.41
CA GLN A 209 -13.47 6.73 -29.82
C GLN A 209 -12.70 5.81 -28.83
N GLY A 210 -12.38 6.29 -27.63
CA GLY A 210 -11.76 5.47 -26.58
C GLY A 210 -12.61 4.24 -26.25
N VAL A 211 -11.99 3.25 -25.62
CA VAL A 211 -12.57 1.91 -25.37
C VAL A 211 -13.93 1.93 -24.67
N LEU A 212 -14.24 2.99 -23.91
CA LEU A 212 -15.52 3.17 -23.19
C LEU A 212 -16.50 4.12 -23.92
N ALA A 213 -16.08 4.78 -24.99
CA ALA A 213 -16.88 5.80 -25.68
C ALA A 213 -18.22 5.30 -26.27
N PRO A 214 -18.37 4.06 -26.75
CA PRO A 214 -19.65 3.59 -27.28
C PRO A 214 -20.71 3.32 -26.21
N ALA A 215 -20.34 3.22 -24.94
CA ALA A 215 -21.22 2.73 -23.88
C ALA A 215 -21.97 3.82 -23.10
N LEU A 216 -21.54 5.08 -23.19
CA LEU A 216 -22.11 6.16 -22.39
C LEU A 216 -22.64 7.30 -23.28
N ALA A 217 -23.95 7.56 -23.22
CA ALA A 217 -24.54 8.71 -23.90
C ALA A 217 -24.13 10.02 -23.20
N ALA A 218 -24.16 11.16 -23.92
CA ALA A 218 -23.81 12.47 -23.35
C ALA A 218 -24.65 12.86 -22.11
N SER A 219 -25.86 12.34 -22.00
CA SER A 219 -26.72 12.46 -20.79
C SER A 219 -26.14 11.79 -19.55
N ASP A 220 -25.40 10.69 -19.72
CA ASP A 220 -24.86 9.90 -18.63
C ASP A 220 -23.68 10.61 -17.97
N TRP A 221 -22.89 11.33 -18.75
CA TRP A 221 -21.80 12.18 -18.26
C TRP A 221 -22.31 13.34 -17.38
N LYS A 222 -23.46 13.93 -17.75
CA LYS A 222 -24.11 14.96 -16.92
C LYS A 222 -24.58 14.41 -15.57
N THR A 223 -25.11 13.20 -15.59
CA THR A 223 -25.55 12.50 -14.38
C THR A 223 -24.35 12.17 -13.46
N LEU A 224 -23.25 11.69 -14.02
CA LEU A 224 -22.01 11.45 -13.29
C LEU A 224 -21.41 12.74 -12.73
N GLY A 225 -21.46 13.84 -13.50
CA GLY A 225 -21.04 15.16 -13.05
C GLY A 225 -21.88 15.68 -11.87
N ALA A 226 -23.19 15.48 -11.91
CA ALA A 226 -24.07 15.83 -10.81
C ALA A 226 -23.80 14.98 -9.55
N LEU A 227 -23.53 13.68 -9.71
CA LEU A 227 -23.16 12.79 -8.60
C LEU A 227 -21.84 13.20 -7.96
N ALA A 228 -20.85 13.61 -8.75
CA ALA A 228 -19.57 14.08 -8.23
C ALA A 228 -19.72 15.40 -7.43
N GLN A 229 -20.54 16.35 -7.94
CA GLN A 229 -20.85 17.58 -7.21
C GLN A 229 -21.58 17.31 -5.90
N LEU A 230 -22.53 16.36 -5.87
CA LEU A 230 -23.19 15.94 -4.65
C LEU A 230 -22.21 15.31 -3.67
N SER A 231 -21.26 14.53 -4.16
CA SER A 231 -20.18 13.94 -3.35
C SER A 231 -19.29 15.02 -2.73
N ASP A 232 -18.86 16.01 -3.51
CA ASP A 232 -18.03 17.12 -3.02
C ASP A 232 -18.79 18.01 -2.03
N GLN A 233 -20.08 18.27 -2.27
CA GLN A 233 -20.95 18.97 -1.32
C GLN A 233 -21.10 18.22 0.00
N ALA A 234 -21.32 16.91 -0.07
CA ALA A 234 -21.43 16.07 1.12
C ALA A 234 -20.11 16.03 1.92
N LEU A 235 -18.98 15.94 1.26
CA LEU A 235 -17.66 15.99 1.90
C LEU A 235 -17.39 17.36 2.54
N SER A 236 -17.72 18.45 1.85
CA SER A 236 -17.60 19.81 2.36
C SER A 236 -18.51 20.06 3.57
N GLN A 237 -19.77 19.59 3.54
CA GLN A 237 -20.70 19.69 4.67
C GLN A 237 -20.26 18.83 5.86
N ALA A 238 -19.59 17.72 5.61
CA ALA A 238 -19.03 16.88 6.66
C ALA A 238 -17.72 17.44 7.26
N GLY A 239 -17.20 18.58 6.77
CA GLY A 239 -15.95 19.18 7.22
C GLY A 239 -14.72 18.33 6.91
N LEU A 240 -14.81 17.47 5.90
CA LEU A 240 -13.71 16.59 5.48
C LEU A 240 -12.74 17.35 4.55
N PRO A 241 -11.42 17.09 4.64
CA PRO A 241 -10.45 17.78 3.82
C PRO A 241 -10.71 17.50 2.34
N GLN A 242 -10.70 18.57 1.55
CA GLN A 242 -10.63 18.49 0.11
C GLN A 242 -9.19 18.22 -0.27
N PHE A 243 -8.95 17.22 -1.10
CA PHE A 243 -7.63 17.01 -1.68
C PHE A 243 -7.45 18.01 -2.82
N GLU A 244 -6.48 18.93 -2.62
CA GLU A 244 -5.91 19.71 -3.69
C GLU A 244 -4.94 18.88 -4.52
#